data_b4bf9dec0e293477f27ead3fc0285497
#
_entry.id   b4bf9dec0e293477f27ead3fc0285497
#
_cell.length_a   1.000
_cell.length_b   1.000
_cell.length_c   1.000
_cell.angle_alpha   90.00
_cell.angle_beta   90.00
_cell.angle_gamma   90.00
#
_symmetry.space_group_name_H-M   'P 1'
#
loop_
_entity.id
_entity.type
_entity.pdbx_description
1 polymer ?
#
loop_
_entity_poly.entity_id
_entity_poly.type
_entity_poly.pdbx_seq_one_letter_code
_entity_poly.pdbx_strand_id
1 'polypeptide(L)'
;MKKIIVKNPVVELDGDEMTRIIWDFIKTKLILPYLEIDIKYFDLSVKHRDFTDDQVTIDSAEAIKKYNVGIKCATITPDEERVVEYTLKKMWRSPNGTIRNIVGGTVFREPIIMKNVPRYVQGWTKPICNGRHAFSAQYKATDIVTHGKETLTMTLTPDNGYKPKTWEV
;
A
#
# COMPACT_ATOMS: atom_id res chain seq x y z
N MET A 1 -20.74 1.19 30.19
CA MET A 1 -21.12 2.37 29.37
C MET A 1 -21.84 1.84 28.13
N LYS A 2 -22.91 2.49 27.65
CA LYS A 2 -23.59 2.02 26.40
C LYS A 2 -22.69 2.29 25.21
N LYS A 3 -22.44 1.27 24.38
CA LYS A 3 -21.61 1.42 23.18
C LYS A 3 -22.32 2.24 22.12
N ILE A 4 -21.53 2.95 21.33
CA ILE A 4 -22.02 3.68 20.14
C ILE A 4 -22.12 2.67 18.99
N ILE A 5 -23.29 2.57 18.38
CA ILE A 5 -23.52 1.67 17.25
C ILE A 5 -22.98 2.31 15.98
N VAL A 6 -22.05 1.65 15.32
CA VAL A 6 -21.51 2.07 14.02
C VAL A 6 -22.30 1.31 12.93
N LYS A 7 -23.03 2.06 12.10
CA LYS A 7 -23.97 1.47 11.14
C LYS A 7 -23.27 0.75 9.98
N ASN A 8 -22.13 1.27 9.52
CA ASN A 8 -21.43 0.73 8.36
C ASN A 8 -20.26 -0.16 8.82
N PRO A 9 -20.05 -1.31 8.18
CA PRO A 9 -18.86 -2.12 8.42
C PRO A 9 -17.58 -1.37 8.06
N VAL A 10 -16.50 -1.75 8.72
CA VAL A 10 -15.14 -1.27 8.42
C VAL A 10 -14.29 -2.46 8.01
N VAL A 11 -13.54 -2.31 6.92
CA VAL A 11 -12.60 -3.34 6.47
C VAL A 11 -11.28 -3.17 7.22
N GLU A 12 -10.85 -4.21 7.89
CA GLU A 12 -9.56 -4.28 8.58
C GLU A 12 -8.57 -5.08 7.74
N LEU A 13 -7.47 -4.45 7.38
CA LEU A 13 -6.34 -5.07 6.70
C LEU A 13 -5.19 -5.16 7.71
N ASP A 14 -5.11 -6.29 8.39
CA ASP A 14 -4.06 -6.53 9.37
C ASP A 14 -2.69 -6.65 8.69
N GLY A 15 -1.65 -6.43 9.44
CA GLY A 15 -0.30 -6.32 8.92
C GLY A 15 0.68 -7.31 9.52
N ASP A 16 1.94 -6.91 9.48
CA ASP A 16 3.06 -7.71 9.98
C ASP A 16 3.63 -7.14 11.28
N GLU A 17 4.34 -7.99 12.00
CA GLU A 17 5.21 -7.65 13.12
C GLU A 17 4.54 -6.78 14.20
N MET A 18 5.22 -5.74 14.62
CA MET A 18 4.78 -4.85 15.71
C MET A 18 3.45 -4.15 15.40
N THR A 19 3.17 -3.84 14.14
CA THR A 19 1.93 -3.13 13.79
C THR A 19 0.69 -3.95 14.05
N ARG A 20 0.75 -5.27 13.87
CA ARG A 20 -0.33 -6.20 14.24
C ARG A 20 -0.61 -6.15 15.74
N ILE A 21 0.44 -6.18 16.55
CA ILE A 21 0.32 -6.15 18.02
C ILE A 21 -0.26 -4.83 18.49
N ILE A 22 0.29 -3.71 17.99
CA ILE A 22 -0.20 -2.36 18.34
C ILE A 22 -1.65 -2.16 17.90
N TRP A 23 -2.00 -2.63 16.71
CA TRP A 23 -3.36 -2.51 16.20
C TRP A 23 -4.35 -3.31 17.05
N ASP A 24 -3.98 -4.50 17.48
CA ASP A 24 -4.81 -5.30 18.39
C ASP A 24 -5.02 -4.57 19.73
N PHE A 25 -3.99 -3.94 20.30
CA PHE A 25 -4.15 -3.08 21.48
C PHE A 25 -5.11 -1.90 21.23
N ILE A 26 -4.99 -1.23 20.08
CA ILE A 26 -5.87 -0.13 19.73
C ILE A 26 -7.32 -0.63 19.64
N LYS A 27 -7.56 -1.72 18.92
CA LYS A 27 -8.91 -2.32 18.85
C LYS A 27 -9.48 -2.65 20.22
N THR A 28 -8.73 -3.41 21.01
CA THR A 28 -9.23 -3.97 22.28
C THR A 28 -9.35 -2.93 23.38
N LYS A 29 -8.50 -1.90 23.39
CA LYS A 29 -8.46 -0.89 24.45
C LYS A 29 -9.18 0.41 24.10
N LEU A 30 -9.19 0.83 22.85
CA LEU A 30 -9.66 2.14 22.43
C LEU A 30 -10.88 2.12 21.52
N ILE A 31 -11.17 1.00 20.84
CA ILE A 31 -12.28 0.91 19.89
C ILE A 31 -13.43 0.06 20.45
N LEU A 32 -13.21 -1.21 20.65
CA LEU A 32 -14.25 -2.16 21.01
C LEU A 32 -14.92 -1.94 22.37
N PRO A 33 -14.29 -1.30 23.37
CA PRO A 33 -14.98 -0.94 24.59
C PRO A 33 -16.07 0.12 24.40
N TYR A 34 -15.94 0.99 23.38
CA TYR A 34 -16.80 2.14 23.15
C TYR A 34 -17.73 1.98 21.95
N LEU A 35 -17.32 1.19 20.97
CA LEU A 35 -18.04 1.00 19.71
C LEU A 35 -18.59 -0.40 19.57
N GLU A 36 -19.80 -0.49 19.03
CA GLU A 36 -20.36 -1.71 18.45
C GLU A 36 -20.23 -1.59 16.93
N ILE A 37 -19.22 -2.29 16.38
CA ILE A 37 -18.78 -2.14 14.99
C ILE A 37 -18.58 -3.49 14.35
N ASP A 38 -19.08 -3.67 13.13
CA ASP A 38 -18.83 -4.84 12.31
C ASP A 38 -17.48 -4.66 11.56
N ILE A 39 -16.51 -5.51 11.87
CA ILE A 39 -15.18 -5.49 11.28
C ILE A 39 -15.03 -6.64 10.30
N LYS A 40 -14.78 -6.33 9.04
CA LYS A 40 -14.45 -7.29 7.98
C LYS A 40 -12.93 -7.46 7.94
N TYR A 41 -12.46 -8.53 8.56
CA TYR A 41 -11.04 -8.81 8.79
C TYR A 41 -10.38 -9.49 7.59
N PHE A 42 -9.20 -8.99 7.19
CA PHE A 42 -8.30 -9.58 6.21
C PHE A 42 -6.87 -9.61 6.77
N ASP A 43 -6.25 -10.77 6.76
CA ASP A 43 -4.84 -10.93 7.16
C ASP A 43 -3.92 -10.65 5.97
N LEU A 44 -3.25 -9.48 5.97
CA LEU A 44 -2.28 -9.10 4.95
C LEU A 44 -0.83 -9.34 5.41
N SER A 45 -0.60 -10.23 6.38
CA SER A 45 0.77 -10.63 6.71
C SER A 45 1.47 -11.24 5.48
N VAL A 46 2.79 -11.07 5.42
CA VAL A 46 3.59 -11.57 4.30
C VAL A 46 3.40 -13.07 4.06
N LYS A 47 3.29 -13.85 5.15
CA LYS A 47 3.06 -15.30 5.08
C LYS A 47 1.67 -15.66 4.54
N HIS A 48 0.64 -14.95 4.98
CA HIS A 48 -0.72 -15.23 4.50
C HIS A 48 -0.91 -14.78 3.06
N ARG A 49 -0.30 -13.67 2.66
CA ARG A 49 -0.26 -13.25 1.25
C ARG A 49 0.45 -14.27 0.36
N ASP A 50 1.56 -14.83 0.83
CA ASP A 50 2.28 -15.89 0.12
C ASP A 50 1.43 -17.17 0.00
N PHE A 51 0.75 -17.55 1.07
CA PHE A 51 -0.15 -18.72 1.07
C PHE A 51 -1.29 -18.57 0.05
N THR A 52 -1.87 -17.36 -0.06
CA THR A 52 -3.01 -17.06 -0.95
C THR A 52 -2.59 -16.56 -2.33
N ASP A 53 -1.31 -16.62 -2.69
CA ASP A 53 -0.76 -16.05 -3.92
C ASP A 53 -1.16 -14.57 -4.11
N ASP A 54 -1.17 -13.82 -3.01
CA ASP A 54 -1.57 -12.40 -2.88
C ASP A 54 -3.07 -12.12 -3.18
N GLN A 55 -3.91 -13.16 -3.32
CA GLN A 55 -5.33 -12.99 -3.58
C GLN A 55 -6.02 -12.22 -2.44
N VAL A 56 -5.61 -12.43 -1.20
CA VAL A 56 -6.16 -11.70 -0.03
C VAL A 56 -6.01 -10.17 -0.16
N THR A 57 -4.96 -9.70 -0.83
CA THR A 57 -4.77 -8.25 -1.10
C THR A 57 -5.85 -7.73 -2.05
N ILE A 58 -6.18 -8.49 -3.08
CA ILE A 58 -7.24 -8.15 -4.04
C ILE A 58 -8.60 -8.16 -3.35
N ASP A 59 -8.90 -9.24 -2.62
CA ASP A 59 -10.18 -9.41 -1.93
C ASP A 59 -10.43 -8.30 -0.90
N SER A 60 -9.38 -7.89 -0.18
CA SER A 60 -9.46 -6.79 0.79
C SER A 60 -9.73 -5.44 0.11
N ALA A 61 -9.13 -5.20 -1.06
CA ALA A 61 -9.36 -3.98 -1.83
C ALA A 61 -10.79 -3.91 -2.40
N GLU A 62 -11.31 -5.02 -2.90
CA GLU A 62 -12.70 -5.10 -3.36
C GLU A 62 -13.69 -4.96 -2.18
N ALA A 63 -13.35 -5.48 -1.01
CA ALA A 63 -14.12 -5.23 0.19
C ALA A 63 -14.15 -3.74 0.57
N ILE A 64 -13.02 -3.01 0.45
CA ILE A 64 -13.00 -1.56 0.67
C ILE A 64 -13.93 -0.83 -0.31
N LYS A 65 -13.92 -1.21 -1.58
CA LYS A 65 -14.86 -0.63 -2.57
C LYS A 65 -16.31 -0.87 -2.20
N LYS A 66 -16.60 -2.07 -1.66
CA LYS A 66 -17.96 -2.44 -1.25
C LYS A 66 -18.42 -1.70 0.01
N TYR A 67 -17.56 -1.56 1.01
CA TYR A 67 -17.91 -0.99 2.32
C TYR A 67 -17.47 0.46 2.50
N ASN A 68 -16.71 1.03 1.55
CA ASN A 68 -16.24 2.41 1.46
C ASN A 68 -15.25 2.86 2.54
N VAL A 69 -14.91 2.03 3.51
CA VAL A 69 -13.96 2.38 4.59
C VAL A 69 -13.04 1.19 4.85
N GLY A 70 -11.74 1.45 4.87
CA GLY A 70 -10.73 0.46 5.24
C GLY A 70 -9.63 1.05 6.10
N ILE A 71 -9.13 0.26 7.04
CA ILE A 71 -7.98 0.58 7.87
C ILE A 71 -6.90 -0.45 7.57
N LYS A 72 -5.72 0.02 7.15
CA LYS A 72 -4.60 -0.85 6.81
C LYS A 72 -3.43 -0.66 7.76
N CYS A 73 -2.99 -1.77 8.36
CA CYS A 73 -1.73 -1.85 9.08
C CYS A 73 -0.53 -1.88 8.13
N ALA A 74 0.65 -1.63 8.64
CA ALA A 74 1.87 -1.76 7.87
C ALA A 74 2.13 -3.23 7.51
N THR A 75 2.58 -3.46 6.29
CA THR A 75 2.89 -4.79 5.75
C THR A 75 4.31 -4.83 5.25
N ILE A 76 4.95 -5.98 5.38
CA ILE A 76 6.27 -6.23 4.81
C ILE A 76 6.14 -6.27 3.28
N THR A 77 6.99 -5.49 2.59
CA THR A 77 7.28 -5.69 1.17
C THR A 77 8.62 -6.43 1.13
N PRO A 78 8.62 -7.73 0.77
CA PRO A 78 9.82 -8.53 0.86
C PRO A 78 10.85 -8.10 -0.20
N ASP A 79 12.10 -8.03 0.23
CA ASP A 79 13.29 -8.05 -0.59
C ASP A 79 13.86 -9.48 -0.67
N GLU A 80 15.01 -9.64 -1.29
CA GLU A 80 15.65 -10.96 -1.47
C GLU A 80 15.96 -11.65 -0.12
N GLU A 81 16.41 -10.90 0.87
CA GLU A 81 16.71 -11.43 2.20
C GLU A 81 15.45 -11.89 2.91
N ARG A 82 14.36 -11.11 2.83
CA ARG A 82 13.06 -11.44 3.40
C ARG A 82 12.40 -12.64 2.71
N VAL A 83 12.63 -12.84 1.42
CA VAL A 83 12.15 -14.03 0.70
C VAL A 83 12.76 -15.29 1.32
N VAL A 84 14.05 -15.26 1.62
CA VAL A 84 14.76 -16.39 2.26
C VAL A 84 14.30 -16.54 3.71
N GLU A 85 14.28 -15.46 4.49
CA GLU A 85 13.90 -15.46 5.90
C GLU A 85 12.51 -16.07 6.14
N TYR A 86 11.53 -15.66 5.33
CA TYR A 86 10.14 -16.13 5.46
C TYR A 86 9.82 -17.35 4.61
N THR A 87 10.79 -17.85 3.83
CA THR A 87 10.61 -18.98 2.89
C THR A 87 9.44 -18.74 1.93
N LEU A 88 9.43 -17.57 1.29
CA LEU A 88 8.35 -17.17 0.39
C LEU A 88 8.53 -17.79 -0.99
N LYS A 89 7.43 -18.02 -1.69
CA LYS A 89 7.40 -18.53 -3.07
C LYS A 89 8.08 -17.59 -4.07
N LYS A 90 8.00 -16.29 -3.80
CA LYS A 90 8.60 -15.22 -4.63
C LYS A 90 8.63 -13.88 -3.89
N MET A 91 9.32 -12.91 -4.47
CA MET A 91 9.33 -11.53 -4.00
C MET A 91 8.01 -10.85 -4.38
N TRP A 92 7.07 -10.80 -3.42
CA TRP A 92 5.75 -10.20 -3.60
C TRP A 92 5.84 -8.68 -3.71
N ARG A 93 5.03 -8.10 -4.59
CA ARG A 93 4.92 -6.64 -4.71
C ARG A 93 4.28 -6.03 -3.46
N SER A 94 4.48 -4.71 -3.29
CA SER A 94 3.83 -3.99 -2.19
C SER A 94 2.31 -4.02 -2.33
N PRO A 95 1.57 -4.52 -1.32
CA PRO A 95 0.10 -4.54 -1.36
C PRO A 95 -0.49 -3.13 -1.40
N ASN A 96 0.26 -2.11 -0.96
CA ASN A 96 -0.18 -0.72 -1.04
C ASN A 96 -0.44 -0.26 -2.47
N GLY A 97 0.39 -0.69 -3.42
CA GLY A 97 0.21 -0.40 -4.85
C GLY A 97 -1.03 -1.07 -5.40
N THR A 98 -1.19 -2.37 -5.14
CA THR A 98 -2.34 -3.17 -5.58
C THR A 98 -3.65 -2.59 -5.07
N ILE A 99 -3.74 -2.31 -3.76
CA ILE A 99 -4.96 -1.76 -3.14
C ILE A 99 -5.31 -0.40 -3.74
N ARG A 100 -4.35 0.52 -3.88
CA ARG A 100 -4.60 1.85 -4.45
C ARG A 100 -5.06 1.79 -5.89
N ASN A 101 -4.50 0.88 -6.69
CA ASN A 101 -4.91 0.69 -8.08
C ASN A 101 -6.35 0.17 -8.18
N ILE A 102 -6.73 -0.80 -7.34
CA ILE A 102 -8.07 -1.38 -7.32
C ILE A 102 -9.10 -0.37 -6.83
N VAL A 103 -8.80 0.33 -5.73
CA VAL A 103 -9.69 1.36 -5.15
C VAL A 103 -9.81 2.57 -6.08
N GLY A 104 -8.80 2.83 -6.91
CA GLY A 104 -8.81 3.91 -7.89
C GLY A 104 -8.72 5.29 -7.24
N GLY A 105 -7.55 5.66 -6.74
CA GLY A 105 -7.46 6.92 -6.03
C GLY A 105 -6.08 7.57 -6.04
N THR A 106 -6.11 8.88 -5.90
CA THR A 106 -4.94 9.70 -5.58
C THR A 106 -5.08 10.19 -4.15
N VAL A 107 -4.02 10.03 -3.35
CA VAL A 107 -4.00 10.54 -1.98
C VAL A 107 -3.48 11.97 -2.00
N PHE A 108 -4.30 12.92 -1.59
CA PHE A 108 -3.88 14.30 -1.34
C PHE A 108 -3.60 14.48 0.15
N ARG A 109 -2.49 15.11 0.46
CA ARG A 109 -2.10 15.43 1.83
C ARG A 109 -1.90 16.93 1.96
N GLU A 110 -2.66 17.55 2.84
CA GLU A 110 -2.44 18.92 3.27
C GLU A 110 -1.57 18.96 4.51
N PRO A 111 -0.65 19.92 4.63
CA PRO A 111 0.13 20.09 5.85
C PRO A 111 -0.76 20.56 7.00
N ILE A 112 -0.59 19.92 8.15
CA ILE A 112 -1.23 20.37 9.40
C ILE A 112 -0.43 21.55 9.93
N ILE A 113 -1.04 22.74 9.95
CA ILE A 113 -0.43 23.97 10.43
C ILE A 113 -0.97 24.30 11.82
N MET A 114 -0.10 24.29 12.81
CA MET A 114 -0.44 24.68 14.20
C MET A 114 0.00 26.12 14.48
N LYS A 115 -0.84 26.89 15.14
CA LYS A 115 -0.59 28.32 15.42
C LYS A 115 0.64 28.58 16.29
N ASN A 116 0.89 27.67 17.22
CA ASN A 116 1.94 27.78 18.25
C ASN A 116 3.20 26.96 17.94
N VAL A 117 3.26 26.34 16.78
CA VAL A 117 4.46 25.62 16.30
C VAL A 117 4.98 26.32 15.05
N PRO A 118 6.20 26.89 15.07
CA PRO A 118 6.78 27.53 13.90
C PRO A 118 6.94 26.55 12.77
N ARG A 119 6.70 27.02 11.54
CA ARG A 119 6.93 26.21 10.34
C ARG A 119 8.41 25.90 10.20
N TYR A 120 8.74 24.71 9.74
CA TYR A 120 10.12 24.31 9.49
C TYR A 120 10.80 25.23 8.46
N VAL A 121 10.09 25.59 7.39
CA VAL A 121 10.53 26.58 6.41
C VAL A 121 9.64 27.81 6.55
N GLN A 122 10.15 28.84 7.24
CA GLN A 122 9.37 30.05 7.58
C GLN A 122 8.88 30.84 6.36
N GLY A 123 9.65 30.84 5.25
CA GLY A 123 9.30 31.54 4.02
C GLY A 123 8.16 30.92 3.21
N TRP A 124 7.72 29.72 3.54
CA TRP A 124 6.61 29.05 2.85
C TRP A 124 5.27 29.53 3.44
N THR A 125 4.70 30.54 2.81
CA THR A 125 3.46 31.19 3.28
C THR A 125 2.21 30.67 2.59
N LYS A 126 2.37 29.98 1.45
CA LYS A 126 1.25 29.39 0.70
C LYS A 126 1.02 27.91 1.08
N PRO A 127 -0.21 27.39 0.98
CA PRO A 127 -0.46 25.98 1.14
C PRO A 127 0.32 25.13 0.13
N ILE A 128 0.87 24.01 0.59
CA ILE A 128 1.52 23.01 -0.27
C ILE A 128 0.72 21.71 -0.13
N CYS A 129 0.15 21.25 -1.24
CA CYS A 129 -0.56 19.98 -1.28
C CYS A 129 0.30 18.92 -1.98
N ASN A 130 0.49 17.76 -1.33
CA ASN A 130 1.18 16.64 -1.90
C ASN A 130 0.17 15.61 -2.42
N GLY A 131 0.21 15.36 -3.73
CA GLY A 131 -0.54 14.28 -4.36
C GLY A 131 0.31 13.03 -4.51
N ARG A 132 -0.18 11.87 -4.04
CA ARG A 132 0.45 10.58 -4.30
C ARG A 132 -0.43 9.75 -5.22
N HIS A 133 0.07 9.49 -6.42
CA HIS A 133 -0.61 8.71 -7.42
C HIS A 133 -0.37 7.20 -7.24
N ALA A 134 -1.39 6.37 -7.54
CA ALA A 134 -1.31 4.92 -7.44
C ALA A 134 -0.31 4.29 -8.43
N PHE A 135 -0.08 4.93 -9.56
CA PHE A 135 0.81 4.47 -10.62
C PHE A 135 2.22 5.09 -10.57
N SER A 136 2.76 5.33 -9.39
CA SER A 136 4.13 5.84 -9.30
C SER A 136 5.12 4.81 -9.85
N ALA A 137 6.21 5.30 -10.47
CA ALA A 137 7.27 4.48 -11.06
C ALA A 137 7.84 3.43 -10.09
N GLN A 138 7.93 3.79 -8.81
CA GLN A 138 8.40 2.90 -7.74
C GLN A 138 7.66 1.54 -7.68
N TYR A 139 6.36 1.50 -8.04
CA TYR A 139 5.57 0.26 -7.96
C TYR A 139 5.47 -0.50 -9.30
N LYS A 140 5.97 0.09 -10.38
CA LYS A 140 5.98 -0.51 -11.73
C LYS A 140 7.34 -0.50 -12.39
N ALA A 141 8.38 -0.16 -11.66
CA ALA A 141 9.75 -0.24 -12.15
C ALA A 141 10.12 -1.69 -12.48
N THR A 142 10.90 -1.85 -13.53
CA THR A 142 11.58 -3.10 -13.84
C THR A 142 13.03 -2.95 -13.42
N ASP A 143 13.44 -3.75 -12.46
CA ASP A 143 14.81 -3.77 -11.96
C ASP A 143 15.58 -4.88 -12.67
N ILE A 144 16.80 -4.56 -13.09
CA ILE A 144 17.70 -5.49 -13.77
C ILE A 144 19.05 -5.42 -13.06
N VAL A 145 19.54 -6.57 -12.62
CA VAL A 145 20.89 -6.70 -12.07
C VAL A 145 21.83 -7.15 -13.17
N THR A 146 22.87 -6.38 -13.44
CA THR A 146 23.92 -6.73 -14.43
C THR A 146 25.05 -7.47 -13.74
N HIS A 147 25.58 -8.51 -14.40
CA HIS A 147 26.66 -9.35 -13.85
C HIS A 147 28.02 -9.10 -14.52
N GLY A 148 28.14 -8.05 -15.33
CA GLY A 148 29.35 -7.69 -16.04
C GLY A 148 29.15 -6.52 -16.99
N LYS A 149 29.98 -6.46 -18.05
CA LYS A 149 29.80 -5.47 -19.11
C LYS A 149 28.70 -5.96 -20.06
N GLU A 150 27.59 -5.26 -20.06
CA GLU A 150 26.40 -5.59 -20.84
C GLU A 150 25.95 -4.39 -21.65
N THR A 151 25.20 -4.63 -22.72
CA THR A 151 24.61 -3.58 -23.56
C THR A 151 23.10 -3.59 -23.35
N LEU A 152 22.54 -2.46 -22.91
CA LEU A 152 21.10 -2.28 -22.84
C LEU A 152 20.56 -1.75 -24.16
N THR A 153 19.55 -2.42 -24.72
CA THR A 153 18.84 -1.95 -25.90
C THR A 153 17.38 -1.70 -25.59
N MET A 154 16.85 -0.56 -26.06
CA MET A 154 15.42 -0.26 -26.01
C MET A 154 14.80 -0.40 -27.38
N THR A 155 13.68 -1.11 -27.46
CA THR A 155 12.91 -1.27 -28.71
C THR A 155 11.51 -0.71 -28.54
N LEU A 156 11.13 0.26 -29.38
CA LEU A 156 9.77 0.74 -29.51
C LEU A 156 9.09 -0.03 -30.65
N THR A 157 8.08 -0.82 -30.34
CA THR A 157 7.27 -1.55 -31.31
C THR A 157 5.89 -0.88 -31.41
N PRO A 158 5.59 -0.20 -32.53
CA PRO A 158 4.28 0.41 -32.75
C PRO A 158 3.20 -0.63 -33.03
N ASP A 159 2.00 -0.47 -32.45
CA ASP A 159 0.85 -1.37 -32.66
C ASP A 159 0.17 -1.17 -34.04
N ASN A 160 0.53 -0.12 -34.77
CA ASN A 160 -0.09 0.30 -36.01
C ASN A 160 0.65 -0.20 -37.28
N GLY A 161 1.54 -1.17 -37.14
CA GLY A 161 2.25 -1.80 -38.25
C GLY A 161 3.48 -1.04 -38.78
N TYR A 162 3.87 0.07 -38.14
CA TYR A 162 5.15 0.73 -38.43
C TYR A 162 6.32 -0.14 -37.98
N LYS A 163 7.49 0.07 -38.62
CA LYS A 163 8.70 -0.68 -38.24
C LYS A 163 9.16 -0.33 -36.82
N PRO A 164 9.56 -1.32 -36.04
CA PRO A 164 10.18 -1.10 -34.74
C PRO A 164 11.43 -0.22 -34.86
N LYS A 165 11.69 0.56 -33.83
CA LYS A 165 12.93 1.34 -33.68
C LYS A 165 13.69 0.85 -32.47
N THR A 166 14.96 0.56 -32.62
CA THR A 166 15.85 0.08 -31.54
C THR A 166 17.00 1.05 -31.33
N TRP A 167 17.33 1.30 -30.09
CA TRP A 167 18.48 2.12 -29.68
C TRP A 167 19.32 1.37 -28.66
N GLU A 168 20.63 1.52 -28.72
CA GLU A 168 21.52 1.22 -27.60
C GLU A 168 21.48 2.39 -26.61
N VAL A 169 21.48 2.05 -25.30
CA VAL A 169 21.37 3.04 -24.20
C VAL A 169 22.66 3.06 -23.40
#